data_c9c86fe40e2826dc36872005c982c838
#
_entry.id   c9c86fe40e2826dc36872005c982c838
#
_cell.length_a   1.000
_cell.length_b   1.000
_cell.length_c   1.000
_cell.angle_alpha   90.00
_cell.angle_beta   90.00
_cell.angle_gamma   90.00
#
_symmetry.space_group_name_H-M   'P 1'
#
loop_
_entity.id
_entity.type
_entity.pdbx_description
1 polymer ?
#
loop_
_entity_poly.entity_id
_entity_poly.type
_entity_poly.pdbx_seq_one_letter_code
_entity_poly.pdbx_strand_id
1 'polypeptide(L)'
;MKLAGLKSVDSAHDDSIWAAAWVPATDERPSLLLTGSLDETIRLWRPDDLSPAAPPAAGHSLGVVSLAAHPAGVVAASASLDSFVRVFDVGSGVSIATLEAPPSEVWGMQFDPKGTILAVAGGGSASVKLWETSSWQLISSLAVPRPEASRPSDRTGSGKFVLSVAWSPDGKRLACGSMDGTIAVFDVARAKFLHHLEGHYMPVRSMVYSPVDPRVLFTACDDSHVHMYDAEGKSLVGAMSGHASWVLSIDASPDGSAVATGSSDRTVRLWDIGMRASVQTMTNHSDQVWGVAFRPPGGTGVRAGRLASVSDDKSVSLYDFS
;
A
#
# COMPACT_ATOMS: atom_id res chain seq x y z
N MET A 1 -16.37 14.66 8.94
CA MET A 1 -15.23 13.75 8.70
C MET A 1 -14.36 13.71 9.94
N LYS A 2 -14.24 12.54 10.59
CA LYS A 2 -13.52 12.39 11.86
C LYS A 2 -13.02 10.95 12.04
N LEU A 3 -11.85 10.80 12.69
CA LEU A 3 -11.38 9.53 13.25
C LEU A 3 -11.63 9.49 14.74
N ALA A 4 -12.25 8.43 15.23
CA ALA A 4 -12.38 8.14 16.65
C ALA A 4 -11.61 6.85 16.97
N GLY A 5 -10.68 6.90 17.93
CA GLY A 5 -9.96 5.72 18.38
C GLY A 5 -10.93 4.67 18.91
N LEU A 6 -10.88 3.47 18.36
CA LEU A 6 -11.75 2.36 18.73
C LEU A 6 -11.03 1.36 19.62
N LYS A 7 -9.88 0.88 19.17
CA LYS A 7 -9.10 -0.16 19.85
C LYS A 7 -7.63 -0.05 19.48
N SER A 8 -6.75 -0.38 20.42
CA SER A 8 -5.33 -0.62 20.14
C SER A 8 -4.90 -1.92 20.80
N VAL A 9 -3.98 -2.61 20.15
CA VAL A 9 -3.31 -3.80 20.69
C VAL A 9 -1.81 -3.52 20.68
N ASP A 10 -1.25 -3.37 21.87
CA ASP A 10 0.18 -3.24 22.09
C ASP A 10 0.83 -4.64 21.96
N SER A 11 2.06 -4.69 21.47
CA SER A 11 2.74 -5.97 21.22
C SER A 11 1.91 -6.94 20.37
N ALA A 12 1.24 -6.39 19.35
CA ALA A 12 0.48 -7.19 18.38
C ALA A 12 1.39 -8.13 17.57
N HIS A 13 2.68 -7.84 17.49
CA HIS A 13 3.76 -8.63 16.94
C HIS A 13 5.00 -8.58 17.85
N ASP A 14 5.95 -9.47 17.62
CA ASP A 14 7.19 -9.53 18.41
C ASP A 14 8.25 -8.52 17.92
N ASP A 15 8.04 -7.94 16.71
CA ASP A 15 8.89 -6.90 16.13
C ASP A 15 8.05 -5.86 15.36
N SER A 16 8.68 -4.86 14.75
CA SER A 16 8.09 -3.78 13.97
C SER A 16 7.06 -4.28 12.95
N ILE A 17 5.94 -3.58 12.81
CA ILE A 17 4.89 -3.92 11.86
C ILE A 17 4.96 -2.94 10.69
N TRP A 18 5.30 -3.45 9.50
CA TRP A 18 5.55 -2.60 8.34
C TRP A 18 4.43 -2.63 7.29
N ALA A 19 3.57 -3.62 7.34
CA ALA A 19 2.51 -3.75 6.36
C ALA A 19 1.16 -4.01 7.00
N ALA A 20 0.13 -3.39 6.46
CA ALA A 20 -1.26 -3.64 6.79
C ALA A 20 -2.12 -3.65 5.52
N ALA A 21 -3.07 -4.57 5.45
CA ALA A 21 -4.05 -4.64 4.39
C ALA A 21 -5.38 -5.19 4.93
N TRP A 22 -6.49 -4.67 4.42
CA TRP A 22 -7.79 -5.25 4.71
C TRP A 22 -8.12 -6.34 3.69
N VAL A 23 -8.44 -7.51 4.19
CA VAL A 23 -9.05 -8.58 3.41
C VAL A 23 -10.55 -8.31 3.34
N PRO A 24 -11.12 -8.16 2.13
CA PRO A 24 -12.56 -7.93 1.98
C PRO A 24 -13.41 -9.05 2.61
N ALA A 25 -14.63 -8.70 2.99
CA ALA A 25 -15.62 -9.67 3.44
C ALA A 25 -16.01 -10.62 2.31
N THR A 26 -16.37 -11.85 2.67
CA THR A 26 -17.03 -12.83 1.79
C THR A 26 -18.43 -13.15 2.34
N ASP A 27 -19.19 -13.95 1.63
CA ASP A 27 -20.51 -14.40 2.12
C ASP A 27 -20.39 -15.23 3.41
N GLU A 28 -19.24 -15.86 3.64
CA GLU A 28 -19.00 -16.77 4.78
C GLU A 28 -18.27 -16.09 5.93
N ARG A 29 -17.64 -14.92 5.72
CA ARG A 29 -16.79 -14.31 6.74
C ARG A 29 -16.73 -12.77 6.61
N PRO A 30 -16.65 -12.04 7.76
CA PRO A 30 -16.44 -10.59 7.74
C PRO A 30 -15.07 -10.22 7.15
N SER A 31 -14.87 -8.95 6.84
CA SER A 31 -13.54 -8.41 6.51
C SER A 31 -12.56 -8.68 7.66
N LEU A 32 -11.30 -8.94 7.35
CA LEU A 32 -10.23 -9.13 8.33
C LEU A 32 -9.11 -8.12 8.08
N LEU A 33 -8.43 -7.72 9.15
CA LEU A 33 -7.19 -6.96 9.01
C LEU A 33 -6.01 -7.93 8.95
N LEU A 34 -5.14 -7.75 7.97
CA LEU A 34 -3.91 -8.48 7.77
C LEU A 34 -2.74 -7.58 8.16
N THR A 35 -1.81 -8.08 8.96
CA THR A 35 -0.58 -7.37 9.33
C THR A 35 0.64 -8.21 9.07
N GLY A 36 1.72 -7.58 8.61
CA GLY A 36 3.01 -8.20 8.35
C GLY A 36 4.12 -7.48 9.11
N SER A 37 5.00 -8.26 9.72
CA SER A 37 6.01 -7.77 10.66
C SER A 37 7.41 -8.26 10.32
N LEU A 38 8.40 -7.55 10.85
CA LEU A 38 9.79 -7.97 10.82
C LEU A 38 10.04 -9.22 11.68
N ASP A 39 9.06 -9.65 12.50
CA ASP A 39 9.08 -10.94 13.20
C ASP A 39 8.82 -12.16 12.26
N GLU A 40 8.86 -11.93 10.93
CA GLU A 40 8.70 -12.95 9.88
C GLU A 40 7.27 -13.51 9.77
N THR A 41 6.32 -13.03 10.59
CA THR A 41 4.96 -13.54 10.64
C THR A 41 3.94 -12.60 10.02
N ILE A 42 2.82 -13.22 9.61
CA ILE A 42 1.61 -12.53 9.16
C ILE A 42 0.52 -12.89 10.17
N ARG A 43 -0.24 -11.90 10.62
CA ARG A 43 -1.35 -12.10 11.55
C ARG A 43 -2.65 -11.57 10.98
N LEU A 44 -3.74 -12.26 11.29
CA LEU A 44 -5.10 -11.93 10.90
C LEU A 44 -5.90 -11.52 12.15
N TRP A 45 -6.60 -10.39 12.06
CA TRP A 45 -7.32 -9.78 13.17
C TRP A 45 -8.80 -9.59 12.83
N ARG A 46 -9.65 -9.85 13.81
CA ARG A 46 -11.08 -9.50 13.70
C ARG A 46 -11.27 -7.99 13.75
N PRO A 47 -12.17 -7.44 12.95
CA PRO A 47 -12.29 -5.97 12.80
C PRO A 47 -12.95 -5.29 14.00
N ASP A 48 -13.61 -6.02 14.89
CA ASP A 48 -14.41 -5.42 15.94
C ASP A 48 -13.62 -5.22 17.24
N ASP A 49 -12.71 -6.13 17.56
CA ASP A 49 -12.01 -6.17 18.84
C ASP A 49 -10.50 -6.36 18.73
N LEU A 50 -9.96 -6.49 17.50
CA LEU A 50 -8.58 -6.87 17.22
C LEU A 50 -8.18 -8.18 17.93
N SER A 51 -9.10 -9.11 18.10
CA SER A 51 -8.73 -10.46 18.49
C SER A 51 -8.14 -11.23 17.31
N PRO A 52 -7.15 -12.12 17.54
CA PRO A 52 -6.62 -12.96 16.48
C PRO A 52 -7.72 -13.79 15.82
N ALA A 53 -7.78 -13.77 14.49
CA ALA A 53 -8.75 -14.55 13.71
C ALA A 53 -8.24 -15.95 13.39
N ALA A 54 -6.91 -16.13 13.34
CA ALA A 54 -6.22 -17.38 13.09
C ALA A 54 -4.84 -17.36 13.79
N PRO A 55 -4.18 -18.50 13.96
CA PRO A 55 -2.78 -18.54 14.37
C PRO A 55 -1.90 -17.76 13.40
N PRO A 56 -0.75 -17.19 13.85
CA PRO A 56 0.19 -16.51 12.97
C PRO A 56 0.62 -17.41 11.81
N ALA A 57 0.56 -16.89 10.59
CA ALA A 57 1.09 -17.58 9.43
C ALA A 57 2.60 -17.33 9.35
N ALA A 58 3.37 -18.41 9.35
CA ALA A 58 4.81 -18.41 9.16
C ALA A 58 5.16 -18.94 7.76
N GLY A 59 6.39 -18.71 7.34
CA GLY A 59 6.89 -19.27 6.07
C GLY A 59 7.94 -18.39 5.42
N HIS A 60 7.96 -17.09 5.73
CA HIS A 60 9.08 -16.22 5.39
C HIS A 60 10.24 -16.48 6.37
N SER A 61 11.46 -16.29 5.86
CA SER A 61 12.70 -16.43 6.66
C SER A 61 13.32 -15.07 7.00
N LEU A 62 12.68 -13.99 6.59
CA LEU A 62 13.00 -12.60 6.95
C LEU A 62 11.70 -11.79 7.06
N GLY A 63 11.83 -10.55 7.53
CA GLY A 63 10.70 -9.67 7.80
C GLY A 63 9.77 -9.45 6.61
N VAL A 64 8.47 -9.40 6.90
CA VAL A 64 7.41 -9.12 5.93
C VAL A 64 7.24 -7.62 5.77
N VAL A 65 7.41 -7.11 4.55
CA VAL A 65 7.47 -5.68 4.26
C VAL A 65 6.29 -5.17 3.41
N SER A 66 5.57 -6.06 2.75
CA SER A 66 4.40 -5.67 1.94
C SER A 66 3.32 -6.74 1.98
N LEU A 67 2.07 -6.32 1.93
CA LEU A 67 0.89 -7.16 1.92
C LEU A 67 -0.10 -6.67 0.86
N ALA A 68 -0.77 -7.60 0.20
CA ALA A 68 -1.88 -7.30 -0.69
C ALA A 68 -3.00 -8.32 -0.49
N ALA A 69 -4.24 -7.86 -0.43
CA ALA A 69 -5.42 -8.71 -0.37
C ALA A 69 -6.15 -8.70 -1.71
N HIS A 70 -6.54 -9.88 -2.15
CA HIS A 70 -7.33 -10.05 -3.37
C HIS A 70 -8.74 -9.47 -3.18
N PRO A 71 -9.32 -8.75 -4.16
CA PRO A 71 -10.63 -8.11 -4.00
C PRO A 71 -11.78 -9.06 -3.70
N ALA A 72 -11.69 -10.34 -4.07
CA ALA A 72 -12.67 -11.35 -3.66
C ALA A 72 -12.52 -11.80 -2.19
N GLY A 73 -11.51 -11.35 -1.48
CA GLY A 73 -11.32 -11.66 -0.07
C GLY A 73 -10.86 -13.09 0.26
N VAL A 74 -10.56 -13.92 -0.71
CA VAL A 74 -10.21 -15.35 -0.49
C VAL A 74 -8.71 -15.61 -0.46
N VAL A 75 -7.94 -14.77 -1.15
CA VAL A 75 -6.50 -14.90 -1.31
C VAL A 75 -5.78 -13.63 -0.84
N ALA A 76 -4.61 -13.78 -0.27
CA ALA A 76 -3.70 -12.68 0.02
C ALA A 76 -2.27 -13.02 -0.40
N ALA A 77 -1.46 -11.99 -0.61
CA ALA A 77 -0.05 -12.10 -0.92
C ALA A 77 0.79 -11.32 0.10
N SER A 78 1.94 -11.85 0.44
CA SER A 78 2.94 -11.23 1.30
C SER A 78 4.30 -11.21 0.62
N ALA A 79 5.03 -10.12 0.77
CA ALA A 79 6.41 -9.99 0.33
C ALA A 79 7.33 -9.77 1.51
N SER A 80 8.52 -10.34 1.45
CA SER A 80 9.52 -10.31 2.50
C SER A 80 10.89 -9.90 1.97
N LEU A 81 11.75 -9.51 2.89
CA LEU A 81 13.19 -9.29 2.65
C LEU A 81 13.92 -10.58 2.22
N ASP A 82 13.27 -11.75 2.33
CA ASP A 82 13.76 -13.02 1.80
C ASP A 82 13.65 -13.16 0.27
N SER A 83 13.22 -12.09 -0.42
CA SER A 83 13.04 -11.99 -1.87
C SER A 83 11.91 -12.86 -2.47
N PHE A 84 11.04 -13.44 -1.62
CA PHE A 84 9.89 -14.19 -2.08
C PHE A 84 8.59 -13.42 -1.86
N VAL A 85 7.67 -13.61 -2.80
CA VAL A 85 6.26 -13.30 -2.63
C VAL A 85 5.51 -14.60 -2.41
N ARG A 86 4.83 -14.72 -1.28
CA ARG A 86 4.00 -15.87 -0.95
C ARG A 86 2.54 -15.52 -1.10
N VAL A 87 1.82 -16.40 -1.78
CA VAL A 87 0.37 -16.29 -1.97
C VAL A 87 -0.29 -17.39 -1.16
N PHE A 88 -1.30 -17.04 -0.39
CA PHE A 88 -1.97 -17.99 0.51
C PHE A 88 -3.49 -17.78 0.53
N ASP A 89 -4.19 -18.87 0.79
CA ASP A 89 -5.62 -18.87 1.07
C ASP A 89 -5.87 -18.29 2.47
N VAL A 90 -6.73 -17.26 2.55
CA VAL A 90 -6.97 -16.55 3.82
C VAL A 90 -7.74 -17.38 4.83
N GLY A 91 -8.59 -18.29 4.37
CA GLY A 91 -9.42 -19.14 5.25
C GLY A 91 -8.62 -20.23 5.93
N SER A 92 -7.78 -20.91 5.16
CA SER A 92 -6.98 -22.07 5.64
C SER A 92 -5.55 -21.72 6.05
N GLY A 93 -5.02 -20.56 5.62
CA GLY A 93 -3.62 -20.19 5.77
C GLY A 93 -2.66 -20.99 4.90
N VAL A 94 -3.17 -21.82 3.99
CA VAL A 94 -2.35 -22.70 3.14
C VAL A 94 -1.70 -21.89 2.02
N SER A 95 -0.40 -22.10 1.79
CA SER A 95 0.33 -21.50 0.67
C SER A 95 -0.19 -22.07 -0.65
N ILE A 96 -0.58 -21.16 -1.56
CA ILE A 96 -1.05 -21.46 -2.92
C ILE A 96 0.11 -21.42 -3.91
N ALA A 97 0.96 -20.38 -3.79
CA ALA A 97 2.07 -20.15 -4.70
C ALA A 97 3.21 -19.40 -4.00
N THR A 98 4.42 -19.61 -4.51
CA THR A 98 5.58 -18.80 -4.18
C THR A 98 6.13 -18.21 -5.46
N LEU A 99 6.18 -16.88 -5.54
CA LEU A 99 6.68 -16.16 -6.69
C LEU A 99 8.11 -15.71 -6.39
N GLU A 100 9.03 -16.11 -7.24
CA GLU A 100 10.42 -15.67 -7.12
C GLU A 100 10.57 -14.27 -7.73
N ALA A 101 10.95 -13.31 -6.92
CA ALA A 101 11.39 -12.00 -7.37
C ALA A 101 12.93 -12.00 -7.36
N PRO A 102 13.63 -12.24 -8.51
CA PRO A 102 15.09 -12.34 -8.50
C PRO A 102 15.77 -10.98 -8.32
N PRO A 103 16.96 -10.97 -7.83
CA PRO A 103 17.40 -11.08 -6.43
C PRO A 103 17.30 -9.73 -5.74
N SER A 104 16.13 -9.34 -5.25
CA SER A 104 16.00 -8.24 -4.32
C SER A 104 14.59 -8.10 -3.74
N GLU A 105 14.51 -7.31 -2.72
CA GLU A 105 13.35 -7.01 -1.89
C GLU A 105 12.16 -6.50 -2.71
N VAL A 106 10.98 -6.97 -2.39
CA VAL A 106 9.72 -6.46 -2.95
C VAL A 106 9.11 -5.49 -1.95
N TRP A 107 9.02 -4.22 -2.32
CA TRP A 107 8.56 -3.14 -1.44
C TRP A 107 7.09 -2.80 -1.60
N GLY A 108 6.49 -3.05 -2.75
CA GLY A 108 5.09 -2.73 -3.01
C GLY A 108 4.39 -3.78 -3.87
N MET A 109 3.17 -4.13 -3.47
CA MET A 109 2.31 -5.04 -4.22
C MET A 109 0.87 -4.59 -4.18
N GLN A 110 0.13 -4.83 -5.26
CA GLN A 110 -1.30 -4.63 -5.27
C GLN A 110 -1.97 -5.52 -6.32
N PHE A 111 -3.11 -6.10 -5.97
CA PHE A 111 -4.00 -6.72 -6.95
C PHE A 111 -4.72 -5.64 -7.75
N ASP A 112 -4.99 -5.92 -9.03
CA ASP A 112 -5.88 -5.08 -9.83
C ASP A 112 -7.32 -5.15 -9.28
N PRO A 113 -8.19 -4.19 -9.60
CA PRO A 113 -9.55 -4.15 -9.05
C PRO A 113 -10.41 -5.36 -9.38
N LYS A 114 -10.06 -6.10 -10.44
CA LYS A 114 -10.76 -7.34 -10.83
C LYS A 114 -10.17 -8.60 -10.17
N GLY A 115 -9.00 -8.48 -9.54
CA GLY A 115 -8.28 -9.61 -8.96
C GLY A 115 -7.64 -10.53 -10.00
N THR A 116 -7.47 -10.09 -11.24
CA THR A 116 -6.90 -10.93 -12.30
C THR A 116 -5.37 -10.81 -12.42
N ILE A 117 -4.80 -9.74 -11.89
CA ILE A 117 -3.36 -9.44 -11.98
C ILE A 117 -2.85 -8.98 -10.61
N LEU A 118 -1.70 -9.52 -10.20
CA LEU A 118 -0.91 -9.00 -9.08
C LEU A 118 0.28 -8.21 -9.66
N ALA A 119 0.34 -6.91 -9.37
CA ALA A 119 1.51 -6.08 -9.65
C ALA A 119 2.49 -6.14 -8.48
N VAL A 120 3.77 -6.39 -8.78
CA VAL A 120 4.85 -6.56 -7.80
C VAL A 120 5.98 -5.61 -8.15
N ALA A 121 6.26 -4.66 -7.26
CA ALA A 121 7.33 -3.66 -7.39
C ALA A 121 8.52 -4.04 -6.52
N GLY A 122 9.70 -3.87 -7.06
CA GLY A 122 10.96 -4.19 -6.40
C GLY A 122 11.86 -4.99 -7.33
N GLY A 123 12.93 -5.50 -6.77
CA GLY A 123 13.93 -6.17 -7.56
C GLY A 123 14.99 -5.19 -8.11
N GLY A 124 16.22 -5.63 -8.25
CA GLY A 124 17.37 -4.83 -8.68
C GLY A 124 17.24 -4.17 -10.07
N SER A 125 16.07 -4.24 -10.68
CA SER A 125 15.73 -3.55 -11.92
C SER A 125 14.57 -2.57 -11.67
N ALA A 126 14.63 -1.37 -12.29
CA ALA A 126 13.53 -0.41 -12.27
C ALA A 126 12.33 -0.95 -13.08
N SER A 127 11.68 -1.99 -12.58
CA SER A 127 10.55 -2.63 -13.26
C SER A 127 9.51 -3.14 -12.30
N VAL A 128 8.27 -3.23 -12.77
CA VAL A 128 7.15 -3.85 -12.08
C VAL A 128 6.76 -5.11 -12.83
N LYS A 129 6.68 -6.22 -12.11
CA LYS A 129 6.25 -7.51 -12.65
C LYS A 129 4.75 -7.68 -12.48
N LEU A 130 4.09 -8.17 -13.53
CA LEU A 130 2.67 -8.46 -13.53
C LEU A 130 2.47 -9.98 -13.60
N TRP A 131 1.76 -10.52 -12.60
CA TRP A 131 1.48 -11.94 -12.45
C TRP A 131 0.00 -12.20 -12.64
N GLU A 132 -0.36 -13.18 -13.45
CA GLU A 132 -1.74 -13.64 -13.61
C GLU A 132 -2.17 -14.46 -12.37
N THR A 133 -3.29 -14.11 -11.77
CA THR A 133 -3.74 -14.73 -10.50
C THR A 133 -4.35 -16.13 -10.69
N SER A 134 -4.79 -16.48 -11.87
CA SER A 134 -5.36 -17.81 -12.16
C SER A 134 -4.30 -18.91 -12.27
N SER A 135 -3.11 -18.54 -12.74
CA SER A 135 -1.99 -19.48 -13.04
C SER A 135 -0.73 -19.19 -12.21
N TRP A 136 -0.63 -18.02 -11.62
CA TRP A 136 0.56 -17.47 -10.96
C TRP A 136 1.78 -17.44 -11.89
N GLN A 137 1.54 -17.21 -13.19
CA GLN A 137 2.59 -17.03 -14.18
C GLN A 137 2.89 -15.56 -14.42
N LEU A 138 4.16 -15.25 -14.65
CA LEU A 138 4.59 -13.91 -15.05
C LEU A 138 4.10 -13.63 -16.48
N ILE A 139 3.23 -12.60 -16.63
CA ILE A 139 2.68 -12.23 -17.93
C ILE A 139 3.38 -11.02 -18.56
N SER A 140 3.96 -10.13 -17.77
CA SER A 140 4.63 -8.94 -18.25
C SER A 140 5.61 -8.35 -17.24
N SER A 141 6.57 -7.57 -17.73
CA SER A 141 7.46 -6.75 -16.93
C SER A 141 7.46 -5.33 -17.50
N LEU A 142 7.02 -4.36 -16.71
CA LEU A 142 6.95 -2.96 -17.08
C LEU A 142 8.24 -2.26 -16.63
N ALA A 143 9.13 -1.96 -17.58
CA ALA A 143 10.34 -1.20 -17.28
C ALA A 143 9.99 0.29 -17.07
N VAL A 144 10.40 0.85 -15.94
CA VAL A 144 10.20 2.27 -15.63
C VAL A 144 11.28 3.08 -16.37
N PRO A 145 10.90 3.91 -17.36
CA PRO A 145 11.86 4.72 -18.11
C PRO A 145 12.49 5.79 -17.19
N ARG A 146 13.69 6.25 -17.55
CA ARG A 146 14.30 7.40 -16.90
C ARG A 146 13.70 8.69 -17.48
N PRO A 147 13.44 9.73 -16.65
CA PRO A 147 13.14 11.05 -17.17
C PRO A 147 14.32 11.57 -18.01
N GLU A 148 14.02 12.24 -19.14
CA GLU A 148 15.04 12.81 -20.06
C GLU A 148 15.95 13.85 -19.38
N ALA A 149 15.43 14.53 -18.33
CA ALA A 149 16.13 15.58 -17.57
C ALA A 149 17.09 15.06 -16.48
N SER A 150 17.27 13.74 -16.33
CA SER A 150 18.19 13.20 -15.31
C SER A 150 19.65 13.57 -15.60
N ARG A 151 20.35 14.12 -14.58
CA ARG A 151 21.73 14.60 -14.70
C ARG A 151 22.69 13.46 -15.09
N PRO A 152 23.74 13.75 -15.90
CA PRO A 152 24.75 12.76 -16.30
C PRO A 152 25.48 12.06 -15.13
N SER A 153 25.55 12.72 -13.95
CA SER A 153 26.13 12.16 -12.72
C SER A 153 25.35 10.97 -12.16
N ASP A 154 24.07 10.84 -12.47
CA ASP A 154 23.21 9.74 -12.01
C ASP A 154 23.40 8.45 -12.83
N ARG A 155 24.40 8.42 -13.73
CA ARG A 155 24.72 7.27 -14.60
C ARG A 155 25.41 6.13 -13.86
N THR A 156 25.87 6.33 -12.64
CA THR A 156 26.43 5.26 -11.82
C THR A 156 25.31 4.45 -11.20
N GLY A 157 24.95 3.43 -11.83
CA GLY A 157 24.20 2.20 -11.59
C GLY A 157 23.62 1.84 -10.21
N SER A 158 23.38 2.73 -9.28
CA SER A 158 22.57 2.43 -8.11
C SER A 158 21.12 2.37 -8.58
N GLY A 159 20.60 1.15 -8.70
CA GLY A 159 19.29 0.84 -9.26
C GLY A 159 18.20 1.71 -8.66
N LYS A 160 17.44 2.35 -9.51
CA LYS A 160 16.23 3.07 -9.12
C LYS A 160 15.17 2.03 -8.79
N PHE A 161 15.08 1.68 -7.50
CA PHE A 161 14.05 0.77 -7.05
C PHE A 161 12.67 1.39 -7.19
N VAL A 162 11.72 0.59 -7.66
CA VAL A 162 10.30 0.90 -7.57
C VAL A 162 9.84 0.48 -6.18
N LEU A 163 9.35 1.44 -5.39
CA LEU A 163 8.96 1.22 -4.00
C LEU A 163 7.47 0.98 -3.84
N SER A 164 6.67 1.54 -4.73
CA SER A 164 5.22 1.51 -4.61
C SER A 164 4.52 1.36 -5.95
N VAL A 165 3.36 0.75 -5.92
CA VAL A 165 2.46 0.60 -7.08
C VAL A 165 1.04 0.95 -6.68
N ALA A 166 0.28 1.53 -7.61
CA ALA A 166 -1.14 1.80 -7.43
C ALA A 166 -1.92 1.56 -8.72
N TRP A 167 -2.99 0.77 -8.62
CA TRP A 167 -3.95 0.56 -9.71
C TRP A 167 -5.01 1.64 -9.73
N SER A 168 -5.35 2.15 -10.91
CA SER A 168 -6.56 2.93 -11.06
C SER A 168 -7.81 2.07 -10.81
N PRO A 169 -8.92 2.63 -10.26
CA PRO A 169 -10.09 1.85 -9.90
C PRO A 169 -10.79 1.20 -11.11
N ASP A 170 -10.53 1.68 -12.32
CA ASP A 170 -11.01 1.06 -13.57
C ASP A 170 -10.07 -0.04 -14.10
N GLY A 171 -8.93 -0.28 -13.45
CA GLY A 171 -7.94 -1.28 -13.81
C GLY A 171 -7.16 -1.00 -15.10
N LYS A 172 -7.27 0.20 -15.68
CA LYS A 172 -6.62 0.52 -16.95
C LYS A 172 -5.20 1.03 -16.80
N ARG A 173 -4.89 1.68 -15.67
CA ARG A 173 -3.60 2.31 -15.40
C ARG A 173 -2.95 1.74 -14.15
N LEU A 174 -1.63 1.68 -14.21
CA LEU A 174 -0.77 1.38 -13.08
C LEU A 174 0.21 2.52 -12.90
N ALA A 175 0.24 3.12 -11.70
CA ALA A 175 1.26 4.07 -11.30
C ALA A 175 2.35 3.34 -10.52
N CYS A 176 3.62 3.75 -10.74
CA CYS A 176 4.81 3.16 -10.13
C CYS A 176 5.67 4.26 -9.55
N GLY A 177 5.86 4.27 -8.24
CA GLY A 177 6.66 5.25 -7.50
C GLY A 177 8.04 4.73 -7.18
N SER A 178 9.06 5.52 -7.46
CA SER A 178 10.47 5.14 -7.37
C SER A 178 11.21 5.85 -6.24
N MET A 179 12.40 5.33 -5.91
CA MET A 179 13.27 5.85 -4.87
C MET A 179 13.83 7.25 -5.18
N ASP A 180 13.83 7.66 -6.44
CA ASP A 180 14.31 8.98 -6.88
C ASP A 180 13.21 10.04 -6.98
N GLY A 181 11.99 9.74 -6.53
CA GLY A 181 10.84 10.64 -6.62
C GLY A 181 10.07 10.54 -7.95
N THR A 182 10.55 9.76 -8.91
CA THR A 182 9.88 9.57 -10.19
C THR A 182 8.61 8.74 -10.00
N ILE A 183 7.52 9.19 -10.61
CA ILE A 183 6.28 8.43 -10.71
C ILE A 183 6.01 8.17 -12.19
N ALA A 184 5.93 6.91 -12.59
CA ALA A 184 5.63 6.49 -13.95
C ALA A 184 4.21 5.93 -14.05
N VAL A 185 3.47 6.31 -15.07
CA VAL A 185 2.11 5.83 -15.34
C VAL A 185 2.12 4.98 -16.60
N PHE A 186 1.49 3.80 -16.51
CA PHE A 186 1.39 2.83 -17.61
C PHE A 186 -0.06 2.57 -18.02
N ASP A 187 -0.27 2.33 -19.30
CA ASP A 187 -1.44 1.63 -19.85
C ASP A 187 -1.17 0.11 -19.74
N VAL A 188 -1.92 -0.56 -18.89
CA VAL A 188 -1.63 -1.97 -18.59
C VAL A 188 -2.04 -2.88 -19.70
N ALA A 189 -3.18 -2.62 -20.37
CA ALA A 189 -3.67 -3.45 -21.46
C ALA A 189 -2.69 -3.51 -22.65
N ARG A 190 -1.94 -2.42 -22.86
CA ARG A 190 -0.92 -2.32 -23.91
C ARG A 190 0.50 -2.55 -23.41
N ALA A 191 0.69 -2.76 -22.10
CA ALA A 191 2.00 -2.79 -21.44
C ALA A 191 2.87 -1.57 -21.82
N LYS A 192 2.27 -0.40 -21.96
CA LYS A 192 2.92 0.80 -22.51
C LYS A 192 3.09 1.88 -21.45
N PHE A 193 4.32 2.40 -21.33
CA PHE A 193 4.58 3.64 -20.59
C PHE A 193 3.82 4.81 -21.25
N LEU A 194 3.13 5.59 -20.44
CA LEU A 194 2.40 6.78 -20.86
C LEU A 194 3.19 8.06 -20.60
N HIS A 195 3.55 8.31 -19.34
CA HIS A 195 4.25 9.52 -18.93
C HIS A 195 4.77 9.43 -17.49
N HIS A 196 5.59 10.38 -17.11
CA HIS A 196 5.94 10.66 -15.72
C HIS A 196 5.03 11.72 -15.11
N LEU A 197 4.87 11.65 -13.78
CA LEU A 197 4.34 12.73 -12.94
C LEU A 197 5.53 13.31 -12.16
N GLU A 198 5.65 14.63 -12.17
CA GLU A 198 6.75 15.35 -11.54
C GLU A 198 6.28 16.06 -10.26
N GLY A 199 7.21 16.36 -9.36
CA GLY A 199 6.95 17.14 -8.15
C GLY A 199 7.65 16.63 -6.90
N HIS A 200 7.87 15.32 -6.76
CA HIS A 200 8.71 14.75 -5.72
C HIS A 200 10.17 14.64 -6.17
N TYR A 201 11.09 14.73 -5.21
CA TYR A 201 12.54 14.58 -5.42
C TYR A 201 13.18 13.60 -4.41
N MET A 202 12.36 12.95 -3.61
CA MET A 202 12.70 11.93 -2.64
C MET A 202 11.85 10.67 -2.84
N PRO A 203 12.15 9.55 -2.16
CA PRO A 203 11.42 8.29 -2.31
C PRO A 203 9.91 8.42 -2.19
N VAL A 204 9.17 7.91 -3.20
CA VAL A 204 7.70 7.79 -3.16
C VAL A 204 7.36 6.45 -2.52
N ARG A 205 7.06 6.49 -1.22
CA ARG A 205 6.89 5.30 -0.38
C ARG A 205 5.58 4.57 -0.61
N SER A 206 4.53 5.32 -0.83
CA SER A 206 3.19 4.76 -0.98
C SER A 206 2.34 5.62 -1.91
N MET A 207 1.41 4.99 -2.60
CA MET A 207 0.49 5.67 -3.51
C MET A 207 -0.87 5.00 -3.48
N VAL A 208 -1.91 5.78 -3.73
CA VAL A 208 -3.28 5.28 -3.88
C VAL A 208 -4.04 6.12 -4.89
N TYR A 209 -4.75 5.48 -5.81
CA TYR A 209 -5.76 6.17 -6.62
C TYR A 209 -7.01 6.43 -5.80
N SER A 210 -7.70 7.53 -6.10
CA SER A 210 -9.04 7.74 -5.59
C SER A 210 -9.96 6.58 -6.02
N PRO A 211 -10.73 5.98 -5.10
CA PRO A 211 -11.62 4.88 -5.46
C PRO A 211 -12.82 5.34 -6.33
N VAL A 212 -13.07 6.65 -6.38
CA VAL A 212 -14.23 7.24 -7.09
C VAL A 212 -13.85 8.02 -8.35
N ASP A 213 -12.57 8.40 -8.53
CA ASP A 213 -12.09 9.09 -9.74
C ASP A 213 -10.76 8.46 -10.22
N PRO A 214 -10.76 7.74 -11.36
CA PRO A 214 -9.56 7.07 -11.87
C PRO A 214 -8.45 8.02 -12.34
N ARG A 215 -8.70 9.33 -12.39
CA ARG A 215 -7.69 10.34 -12.75
C ARG A 215 -6.90 10.83 -11.54
N VAL A 216 -7.47 10.73 -10.33
CA VAL A 216 -6.87 11.29 -9.13
C VAL A 216 -5.96 10.26 -8.45
N LEU A 217 -4.68 10.61 -8.33
CA LEU A 217 -3.66 9.83 -7.64
C LEU A 217 -3.11 10.61 -6.45
N PHE A 218 -3.03 9.97 -5.29
CA PHE A 218 -2.37 10.50 -4.09
C PHE A 218 -1.06 9.77 -3.87
N THR A 219 -0.05 10.50 -3.39
CA THR A 219 1.30 9.96 -3.16
C THR A 219 1.84 10.42 -1.83
N ALA A 220 2.54 9.54 -1.12
CA ALA A 220 3.25 9.79 0.12
C ALA A 220 4.77 9.69 -0.13
N CYS A 221 5.52 10.67 0.35
CA CYS A 221 6.93 10.81 0.03
C CYS A 221 7.79 11.14 1.26
N ASP A 222 9.08 10.79 1.18
CA ASP A 222 10.08 11.13 2.20
C ASP A 222 10.35 12.65 2.27
N ASP A 223 9.84 13.46 1.32
CA ASP A 223 9.87 14.92 1.38
C ASP A 223 8.84 15.54 2.36
N SER A 224 8.17 14.72 3.15
CA SER A 224 7.15 15.07 4.14
C SER A 224 5.83 15.58 3.56
N HIS A 225 5.63 15.47 2.25
CA HIS A 225 4.43 15.93 1.57
C HIS A 225 3.58 14.78 1.05
N VAL A 226 2.29 15.09 0.96
CA VAL A 226 1.32 14.31 0.19
C VAL A 226 0.97 15.11 -1.05
N HIS A 227 1.17 14.54 -2.22
CA HIS A 227 0.77 15.16 -3.47
C HIS A 227 -0.51 14.54 -4.01
N MET A 228 -1.33 15.37 -4.64
CA MET A 228 -2.51 14.99 -5.40
C MET A 228 -2.28 15.33 -6.87
N TYR A 229 -2.35 14.34 -7.74
CA TYR A 229 -2.15 14.49 -9.17
C TYR A 229 -3.43 14.22 -9.95
N ASP A 230 -3.59 14.93 -11.08
CA ASP A 230 -4.34 14.43 -12.22
C ASP A 230 -3.41 13.53 -13.03
N ALA A 231 -3.54 12.22 -12.85
CA ALA A 231 -2.68 11.23 -13.50
C ALA A 231 -2.91 11.13 -15.01
N GLU A 232 -4.03 11.65 -15.53
CA GLU A 232 -4.33 11.71 -16.96
C GLU A 232 -3.83 13.02 -17.57
N GLY A 233 -4.13 14.14 -16.91
CA GLY A 233 -3.70 15.46 -17.31
C GLY A 233 -2.23 15.76 -17.04
N LYS A 234 -1.49 14.87 -16.38
CA LYS A 234 -0.06 14.98 -16.04
C LYS A 234 0.25 16.21 -15.17
N SER A 235 -0.66 16.57 -14.30
CA SER A 235 -0.51 17.80 -13.51
C SER A 235 -0.58 17.52 -12.02
N LEU A 236 0.27 18.23 -11.26
CA LEU A 236 0.16 18.34 -9.82
C LEU A 236 -1.04 19.25 -9.50
N VAL A 237 -2.09 18.69 -8.90
CA VAL A 237 -3.32 19.40 -8.54
C VAL A 237 -3.18 20.11 -7.20
N GLY A 238 -2.40 19.53 -6.29
CA GLY A 238 -2.14 20.09 -4.98
C GLY A 238 -1.07 19.34 -4.20
N ALA A 239 -0.40 20.08 -3.33
CA ALA A 239 0.52 19.53 -2.34
C ALA A 239 -0.04 19.81 -0.95
N MET A 240 -0.14 18.78 -0.12
CA MET A 240 -0.61 18.86 1.25
C MET A 240 0.58 18.69 2.18
N SER A 241 0.82 19.67 3.03
CA SER A 241 1.92 19.70 4.00
C SER A 241 1.39 19.66 5.43
N GLY A 242 2.18 19.12 6.34
CA GLY A 242 1.81 19.05 7.74
C GLY A 242 2.62 18.03 8.54
N HIS A 243 3.01 16.90 7.94
CA HIS A 243 3.94 15.98 8.60
C HIS A 243 5.30 16.63 8.83
N ALA A 244 5.91 16.31 9.95
CA ALA A 244 7.23 16.83 10.34
C ALA A 244 8.39 15.93 9.84
N SER A 245 8.06 14.77 9.24
CA SER A 245 9.02 13.78 8.75
C SER A 245 8.43 13.01 7.57
N TRP A 246 9.13 11.99 7.10
CA TRP A 246 8.76 11.13 5.98
C TRP A 246 7.32 10.63 6.07
N VAL A 247 6.59 10.69 4.97
CA VAL A 247 5.25 10.08 4.86
C VAL A 247 5.44 8.69 4.27
N LEU A 248 5.21 7.66 5.10
CA LEU A 248 5.54 6.27 4.79
C LEU A 248 4.40 5.52 4.12
N SER A 249 3.17 5.88 4.45
CA SER A 249 1.98 5.21 3.91
C SER A 249 0.84 6.19 3.67
N ILE A 250 -0.01 5.84 2.71
CA ILE A 250 -1.23 6.58 2.37
C ILE A 250 -2.31 5.62 1.91
N ASP A 251 -3.54 5.89 2.31
CA ASP A 251 -4.71 5.19 1.77
C ASP A 251 -5.91 6.13 1.67
N ALA A 252 -6.82 5.85 0.74
CA ALA A 252 -8.00 6.68 0.46
C ALA A 252 -9.26 6.07 1.07
N SER A 253 -10.11 6.92 1.66
CA SER A 253 -11.40 6.47 2.17
C SER A 253 -12.27 5.94 1.02
N PRO A 254 -13.07 4.89 1.26
CA PRO A 254 -13.89 4.26 0.21
C PRO A 254 -14.89 5.19 -0.48
N ASP A 255 -15.32 6.25 0.21
CA ASP A 255 -16.22 7.27 -0.32
C ASP A 255 -15.49 8.37 -1.13
N GLY A 256 -14.15 8.32 -1.16
CA GLY A 256 -13.32 9.29 -1.87
C GLY A 256 -13.28 10.68 -1.25
N SER A 257 -13.72 10.85 -0.01
CA SER A 257 -13.76 12.16 0.67
C SER A 257 -12.46 12.51 1.38
N ALA A 258 -11.69 11.50 1.80
CA ALA A 258 -10.49 11.64 2.61
C ALA A 258 -9.33 10.76 2.15
N VAL A 259 -8.13 11.14 2.58
CA VAL A 259 -6.98 10.25 2.66
C VAL A 259 -6.44 10.21 4.09
N ALA A 260 -5.90 9.06 4.48
CA ALA A 260 -5.16 8.88 5.72
C ALA A 260 -3.68 8.63 5.41
N THR A 261 -2.79 9.12 6.26
CA THR A 261 -1.35 8.92 6.14
C THR A 261 -0.72 8.48 7.43
N GLY A 262 0.29 7.62 7.35
CA GLY A 262 1.20 7.27 8.43
C GLY A 262 2.59 7.83 8.15
N SER A 263 3.29 8.28 9.19
CA SER A 263 4.56 8.98 9.06
C SER A 263 5.60 8.56 10.10
N SER A 264 6.87 8.80 9.76
CA SER A 264 8.00 8.73 10.69
C SER A 264 7.90 9.75 11.83
N ASP A 265 7.03 10.76 11.74
CA ASP A 265 6.74 11.66 12.85
C ASP A 265 5.85 11.03 13.94
N ARG A 266 5.55 9.73 13.83
CA ARG A 266 4.77 8.91 14.76
C ARG A 266 3.29 9.24 14.78
N THR A 267 2.80 9.98 13.78
CA THR A 267 1.39 10.38 13.69
C THR A 267 0.66 9.70 12.54
N VAL A 268 -0.65 9.52 12.74
CA VAL A 268 -1.60 9.28 11.66
C VAL A 268 -2.35 10.58 11.41
N ARG A 269 -2.44 11.02 10.17
CA ARG A 269 -3.21 12.20 9.78
C ARG A 269 -4.35 11.85 8.85
N LEU A 270 -5.47 12.54 9.08
CA LEU A 270 -6.62 12.52 8.18
C LEU A 270 -6.64 13.83 7.41
N TRP A 271 -6.80 13.74 6.10
CA TRP A 271 -6.83 14.87 5.18
C TRP A 271 -8.16 14.92 4.45
N ASP A 272 -8.77 16.10 4.43
CA ASP A 272 -9.93 16.38 3.60
C ASP A 272 -9.46 16.71 2.17
N ILE A 273 -9.94 15.93 1.20
CA ILE A 273 -9.53 16.08 -0.21
C ILE A 273 -10.04 17.37 -0.81
N GLY A 274 -11.26 17.78 -0.47
CA GLY A 274 -11.86 19.04 -0.96
C GLY A 274 -11.14 20.28 -0.43
N MET A 275 -10.78 20.27 0.85
CA MET A 275 -10.04 21.34 1.50
C MET A 275 -8.52 21.28 1.25
N ARG A 276 -8.00 20.10 0.86
CA ARG A 276 -6.56 19.81 0.71
C ARG A 276 -5.77 20.14 1.98
N ALA A 277 -6.35 19.83 3.11
CA ALA A 277 -5.81 20.16 4.43
C ALA A 277 -5.96 19.00 5.41
N SER A 278 -5.02 18.90 6.35
CA SER A 278 -5.13 17.98 7.48
C SER A 278 -6.25 18.45 8.41
N VAL A 279 -7.24 17.60 8.62
CA VAL A 279 -8.38 17.88 9.51
C VAL A 279 -8.22 17.25 10.88
N GLN A 280 -7.38 16.22 11.01
CA GLN A 280 -7.12 15.57 12.28
C GLN A 280 -5.75 14.91 12.32
N THR A 281 -5.12 14.91 13.51
CA THR A 281 -3.86 14.23 13.79
C THR A 281 -4.05 13.31 14.99
N MET A 282 -3.68 12.03 14.84
CA MET A 282 -3.69 11.02 15.89
C MET A 282 -2.24 10.75 16.33
N THR A 283 -2.01 10.71 17.65
CA THR A 283 -0.66 10.62 18.27
C THR A 283 -0.55 9.42 19.21
N ASN A 284 -1.29 8.37 18.95
CA ASN A 284 -1.33 7.18 19.80
C ASN A 284 -0.19 6.19 19.55
N HIS A 285 0.57 6.33 18.48
CA HIS A 285 1.79 5.56 18.26
C HIS A 285 3.02 6.21 18.91
N SER A 286 3.90 5.39 19.46
CA SER A 286 5.14 5.86 20.09
C SER A 286 6.35 5.82 19.17
N ASP A 287 6.21 5.20 17.98
CA ASP A 287 7.24 5.12 16.94
C ASP A 287 6.63 5.29 15.54
N GLN A 288 7.46 5.16 14.48
CA GLN A 288 7.08 5.40 13.09
C GLN A 288 5.85 4.58 12.66
N VAL A 289 4.94 5.22 11.95
CA VAL A 289 3.73 4.57 11.42
C VAL A 289 3.98 4.15 9.98
N TRP A 290 4.21 2.86 9.77
CA TRP A 290 4.56 2.30 8.47
C TRP A 290 3.37 1.97 7.57
N GLY A 291 2.22 1.71 8.16
CA GLY A 291 1.04 1.33 7.38
C GLY A 291 -0.23 1.99 7.89
N VAL A 292 -1.04 2.47 6.96
CA VAL A 292 -2.44 2.83 7.16
C VAL A 292 -3.29 2.14 6.11
N ALA A 293 -4.48 1.69 6.49
CA ALA A 293 -5.39 1.04 5.54
C ALA A 293 -6.84 1.29 5.91
N PHE A 294 -7.64 1.82 4.98
CA PHE A 294 -9.08 1.90 5.11
C PHE A 294 -9.72 0.54 4.80
N ARG A 295 -10.69 0.16 5.61
CA ARG A 295 -11.48 -1.03 5.34
C ARG A 295 -12.32 -0.82 4.08
N PRO A 296 -12.25 -1.74 3.10
CA PRO A 296 -13.12 -1.71 1.94
C PRO A 296 -14.60 -1.72 2.35
N PRO A 297 -15.50 -1.16 1.53
CA PRO A 297 -16.92 -1.22 1.81
C PRO A 297 -17.36 -2.68 1.98
N GLY A 298 -17.95 -2.99 3.11
CA GLY A 298 -18.57 -4.29 3.38
C GLY A 298 -20.03 -4.31 2.95
N GLY A 299 -20.59 -5.53 2.80
CA GLY A 299 -22.00 -5.72 2.47
C GLY A 299 -22.95 -4.95 3.40
N THR A 300 -24.22 -4.95 3.03
CA THR A 300 -25.33 -4.18 3.63
C THR A 300 -25.30 -4.10 5.16
N GLY A 301 -25.12 -2.88 5.70
CA GLY A 301 -25.35 -2.58 7.12
C GLY A 301 -24.21 -1.90 7.87
N VAL A 302 -23.00 -1.81 7.35
CA VAL A 302 -21.86 -1.18 8.04
C VAL A 302 -21.75 0.29 7.63
N ARG A 303 -22.31 1.19 8.45
CA ARG A 303 -22.32 2.65 8.18
C ARG A 303 -21.04 3.39 8.53
N ALA A 304 -20.17 2.83 9.36
CA ALA A 304 -18.93 3.49 9.73
C ALA A 304 -17.76 2.91 8.94
N GLY A 305 -17.01 3.77 8.27
CA GLY A 305 -15.71 3.41 7.73
C GLY A 305 -14.77 3.01 8.86
N ARG A 306 -13.77 2.17 8.60
CA ARG A 306 -12.72 1.87 9.55
C ARG A 306 -11.36 2.12 8.93
N LEU A 307 -10.45 2.65 9.74
CA LEU A 307 -9.04 2.80 9.43
C LEU A 307 -8.23 1.95 10.40
N ALA A 308 -7.22 1.28 9.90
CA ALA A 308 -6.18 0.64 10.71
C ALA A 308 -4.86 1.37 10.53
N SER A 309 -4.03 1.41 11.57
CA SER A 309 -2.63 1.82 11.49
C SER A 309 -1.73 0.83 12.19
N VAL A 310 -0.49 0.70 11.67
CA VAL A 310 0.55 -0.19 12.20
C VAL A 310 1.88 0.55 12.30
N SER A 311 2.72 0.17 13.27
CA SER A 311 3.89 0.94 13.65
C SER A 311 5.10 0.08 14.06
N ASP A 312 6.28 0.71 14.07
CA ASP A 312 7.51 0.18 14.69
C ASP A 312 7.36 -0.05 16.20
N ASP A 313 6.38 0.58 16.85
CA ASP A 313 6.05 0.33 18.25
C ASP A 313 5.36 -1.03 18.50
N LYS A 314 5.25 -1.86 17.46
CA LYS A 314 4.66 -3.21 17.46
C LYS A 314 3.15 -3.21 17.74
N SER A 315 2.50 -2.07 17.66
CA SER A 315 1.07 -1.93 17.92
C SER A 315 0.24 -1.85 16.64
N VAL A 316 -1.00 -2.28 16.76
CA VAL A 316 -2.07 -2.11 15.77
C VAL A 316 -3.16 -1.25 16.38
N SER A 317 -3.55 -0.18 15.71
CA SER A 317 -4.63 0.69 16.14
C SER A 317 -5.78 0.70 15.14
N LEU A 318 -7.01 0.70 15.63
CA LEU A 318 -8.24 0.86 14.86
C LEU A 318 -8.93 2.18 15.19
N TYR A 319 -9.51 2.77 14.16
CA TYR A 319 -10.31 3.99 14.27
C TYR A 319 -11.63 3.83 13.54
N ASP A 320 -12.71 4.34 14.10
CA ASP A 320 -13.95 4.56 13.37
C ASP A 320 -13.84 5.87 12.57
N PHE A 321 -14.20 5.79 11.30
CA PHE A 321 -14.22 6.92 10.37
C PHE A 321 -15.66 7.31 10.05
N SER A 322 -15.99 8.59 10.25
CA SER A 322 -17.33 9.16 10.06
C SER A 322 -17.29 10.55 9.42
#